data_afc43ebfe15e695a24da0b313417ca19
#
_entry.id   afc43ebfe15e695a24da0b313417ca19
#
_cell.length_a   1.000
_cell.length_b   1.000
_cell.length_c   1.000
_cell.angle_alpha   90.00
_cell.angle_beta   90.00
_cell.angle_gamma   90.00
#
_symmetry.space_group_name_H-M   'P 1'
#
loop_
_entity.id
_entity.type
_entity.pdbx_description
1 polymer ?
#
loop_
_entity_poly.entity_id
_entity_poly.type
_entity_poly.pdbx_seq_one_letter_code
_entity_poly.pdbx_strand_id
1 'polypeptide(L)'
;MTPPNQTVFVAWHAEQPMPRWAAVARLDCLYSELGDRRFRFSYTEGARTIEGFRPLDGMEDLHQVYESTSLFPVFKNRLLPASRPEFRQFLEWNGFDPDDPPEPLLLLGRSEGIRKTDAIEVFPKPMPDSHGCFVNFFFVHGIRFQPTAAERISHLHPGDSLTVRREPENPIDPHAIALEANGSMLGYTPRYLARDIERLLSQCPAETVRVTVQQVNLDAPLQQRLLCRMNACWPAGFQPCDTVDYQPISSLVPR
;
A
#
# COMPACT_ATOMS: atom_id res chain seq x y z
N MET A 1 15.62 19.73 -8.30
CA MET A 1 15.70 18.34 -8.78
C MET A 1 14.30 17.87 -9.13
N THR A 2 14.11 17.22 -10.27
CA THR A 2 12.82 16.64 -10.65
C THR A 2 12.50 15.49 -9.69
N PRO A 3 11.28 15.42 -9.12
CA PRO A 3 10.89 14.31 -8.25
C PRO A 3 10.96 12.97 -9.02
N PRO A 4 11.25 11.86 -8.33
CA PRO A 4 11.23 10.55 -8.98
C PRO A 4 9.81 10.17 -9.39
N ASN A 5 9.68 9.40 -10.48
CA ASN A 5 8.42 8.83 -10.89
C ASN A 5 7.86 7.95 -9.77
N GLN A 6 6.55 8.04 -9.57
CA GLN A 6 5.84 7.29 -8.54
C GLN A 6 4.81 6.35 -9.18
N THR A 7 4.69 5.16 -8.64
CA THR A 7 3.69 4.18 -9.07
C THR A 7 2.89 3.71 -7.86
N VAL A 8 1.59 3.70 -7.99
CA VAL A 8 0.69 2.99 -7.08
C VAL A 8 -0.11 1.96 -7.86
N PHE A 9 -0.52 0.90 -7.17
CA PHE A 9 -1.49 -0.06 -7.65
C PHE A 9 -2.84 0.19 -6.99
N VAL A 10 -3.89 -0.22 -7.68
CA VAL A 10 -5.27 -0.21 -7.21
C VAL A 10 -5.70 -1.65 -7.07
N ALA A 11 -6.07 -2.06 -5.87
CA ALA A 11 -6.67 -3.36 -5.64
C ALA A 11 -8.17 -3.27 -5.50
N TRP A 12 -8.84 -4.36 -5.85
CA TRP A 12 -10.25 -4.59 -5.64
C TRP A 12 -10.46 -5.73 -4.65
N HIS A 13 -11.36 -5.52 -3.70
CA HIS A 13 -11.78 -6.53 -2.75
C HIS A 13 -13.17 -7.05 -3.11
N ALA A 14 -13.32 -8.35 -3.32
CA ALA A 14 -14.61 -9.02 -3.44
C ALA A 14 -14.88 -9.80 -2.16
N GLU A 15 -16.01 -9.55 -1.50
CA GLU A 15 -16.38 -10.23 -0.24
C GLU A 15 -17.11 -11.55 -0.48
N GLN A 16 -17.84 -11.65 -1.60
CA GLN A 16 -18.71 -12.79 -1.93
C GLN A 16 -18.28 -13.46 -3.25
N PRO A 17 -18.40 -14.78 -3.41
CA PRO A 17 -18.81 -15.79 -2.42
C PRO A 17 -17.69 -16.13 -1.41
N MET A 18 -16.46 -15.74 -1.68
CA MET A 18 -15.29 -15.86 -0.80
C MET A 18 -14.44 -14.58 -0.90
N PRO A 19 -13.77 -14.16 0.18
CA PRO A 19 -12.91 -13.00 0.15
C PRO A 19 -11.82 -13.16 -0.92
N ARG A 20 -11.85 -12.29 -1.93
CA ARG A 20 -10.85 -12.24 -3.00
C ARG A 20 -10.23 -10.85 -3.03
N TRP A 21 -9.01 -10.81 -3.52
CA TRP A 21 -8.25 -9.59 -3.68
C TRP A 21 -7.39 -9.70 -4.93
N ALA A 22 -7.38 -8.68 -5.76
CA ALA A 22 -6.49 -8.59 -6.92
C ALA A 22 -6.09 -7.15 -7.19
N ALA A 23 -4.86 -6.94 -7.67
CA ALA A 23 -4.45 -5.67 -8.24
C ALA A 23 -5.15 -5.51 -9.60
N VAL A 24 -6.03 -4.53 -9.73
CA VAL A 24 -6.88 -4.32 -10.92
C VAL A 24 -6.40 -3.18 -11.80
N ALA A 25 -5.57 -2.28 -11.27
CA ALA A 25 -5.04 -1.18 -12.06
C ALA A 25 -3.71 -0.65 -11.49
N ARG A 26 -3.03 0.11 -12.34
CA ARG A 26 -1.80 0.83 -12.05
C ARG A 26 -2.01 2.31 -12.35
N LEU A 27 -1.52 3.17 -11.48
CA LEU A 27 -1.50 4.62 -11.64
C LEU A 27 -0.07 5.12 -11.43
N ASP A 28 0.47 5.74 -12.47
CA ASP A 28 1.80 6.34 -12.47
C ASP A 28 1.69 7.87 -12.40
N CYS A 29 2.56 8.49 -11.63
CA CYS A 29 2.88 9.91 -11.71
C CYS A 29 4.25 10.06 -12.36
N LEU A 30 4.28 10.61 -13.56
CA LEU A 30 5.47 10.77 -14.39
C LEU A 30 5.86 12.26 -14.44
N TYR A 31 7.15 12.52 -14.41
CA TYR A 31 7.68 13.88 -14.56
C TYR A 31 8.49 13.98 -15.83
N SER A 32 8.26 15.03 -16.63
CA SER A 32 9.10 15.35 -17.77
C SER A 32 10.44 15.92 -17.32
N GLU A 33 11.40 16.05 -18.23
CA GLU A 33 12.68 16.73 -17.97
C GLU A 33 12.50 18.19 -17.55
N LEU A 34 11.40 18.82 -17.99
CA LEU A 34 11.03 20.18 -17.61
C LEU A 34 10.26 20.27 -16.29
N GLY A 35 9.99 19.13 -15.64
CA GLY A 35 9.27 19.05 -14.37
C GLY A 35 7.74 19.02 -14.50
N ASP A 36 7.20 18.95 -15.71
CA ASP A 36 5.75 18.82 -15.90
C ASP A 36 5.27 17.45 -15.42
N ARG A 37 4.19 17.47 -14.65
CA ARG A 37 3.59 16.27 -14.08
C ARG A 37 2.49 15.72 -14.98
N ARG A 38 2.50 14.38 -15.17
CA ARG A 38 1.46 13.65 -15.88
C ARG A 38 1.07 12.40 -15.11
N PHE A 39 -0.22 12.16 -14.96
CA PHE A 39 -0.78 10.93 -14.44
C PHE A 39 -1.16 10.01 -15.58
N ARG A 40 -0.79 8.72 -15.45
CA ARG A 40 -1.12 7.68 -16.41
C ARG A 40 -1.78 6.52 -15.66
N PHE A 41 -2.98 6.17 -16.08
CA PHE A 41 -3.73 5.06 -15.51
C PHE A 41 -3.92 3.96 -16.55
N SER A 42 -3.77 2.70 -16.13
CA SER A 42 -4.05 1.51 -16.95
C SER A 42 -4.56 0.39 -16.07
N TYR A 43 -5.47 -0.42 -16.62
CA TYR A 43 -5.89 -1.64 -15.95
C TYR A 43 -4.83 -2.73 -16.05
N THR A 44 -4.83 -3.65 -15.07
CA THR A 44 -3.94 -4.80 -15.00
C THR A 44 -4.72 -6.09 -15.17
N GLU A 45 -4.02 -7.20 -15.42
CA GLU A 45 -4.66 -8.52 -15.66
C GLU A 45 -5.54 -8.97 -14.49
N GLY A 46 -5.29 -8.50 -13.27
CA GLY A 46 -6.16 -8.75 -12.13
C GLY A 46 -7.59 -8.26 -12.32
N ALA A 47 -7.81 -7.21 -13.14
CA ALA A 47 -9.15 -6.72 -13.46
C ALA A 47 -9.98 -7.73 -14.26
N ARG A 48 -9.32 -8.64 -15.00
CA ARG A 48 -9.99 -9.70 -15.78
C ARG A 48 -10.28 -10.94 -14.96
N THR A 49 -9.53 -11.16 -13.88
CA THR A 49 -9.57 -12.40 -13.11
C THR A 49 -10.46 -12.31 -11.89
N ILE A 50 -10.65 -11.12 -11.31
CA ILE A 50 -11.45 -10.95 -10.11
C ILE A 50 -12.94 -10.78 -10.44
N GLU A 51 -13.75 -11.70 -9.94
CA GLU A 51 -15.19 -11.69 -10.14
C GLU A 51 -15.84 -10.46 -9.48
N GLY A 52 -16.83 -9.86 -10.16
CA GLY A 52 -17.56 -8.71 -9.66
C GLY A 52 -16.86 -7.36 -9.82
N PHE A 53 -15.66 -7.35 -10.39
CA PHE A 53 -14.99 -6.09 -10.72
C PHE A 53 -15.80 -5.29 -11.73
N ARG A 54 -15.86 -3.98 -11.50
CA ARG A 54 -16.43 -3.00 -12.43
C ARG A 54 -15.40 -1.93 -12.72
N PRO A 55 -15.22 -1.53 -13.98
CA PRO A 55 -14.36 -0.42 -14.34
C PRO A 55 -14.69 0.83 -13.55
N LEU A 56 -13.67 1.66 -13.33
CA LEU A 56 -13.83 2.92 -12.60
C LEU A 56 -14.55 3.95 -13.47
N ASP A 57 -15.38 4.80 -12.84
CA ASP A 57 -16.12 5.86 -13.51
C ASP A 57 -15.19 6.79 -14.30
N GLY A 58 -15.50 7.01 -15.57
CA GLY A 58 -14.70 7.79 -16.52
C GLY A 58 -13.49 7.04 -17.09
N MET A 59 -13.36 5.73 -16.79
CA MET A 59 -12.28 4.86 -17.27
C MET A 59 -12.85 3.46 -17.60
N GLU A 60 -13.89 3.40 -18.43
CA GLU A 60 -14.69 2.20 -18.66
C GLU A 60 -14.02 1.15 -19.55
N ASP A 61 -13.06 1.55 -20.40
CA ASP A 61 -12.36 0.63 -21.30
C ASP A 61 -11.11 0.06 -20.62
N LEU A 62 -11.10 -1.24 -20.39
CA LEU A 62 -9.96 -1.95 -19.77
C LEU A 62 -8.69 -1.92 -20.63
N HIS A 63 -8.84 -1.71 -21.94
CA HIS A 63 -7.72 -1.70 -22.89
C HIS A 63 -7.15 -0.31 -23.15
N GLN A 64 -7.82 0.73 -22.66
CA GLN A 64 -7.36 2.10 -22.85
C GLN A 64 -6.36 2.49 -21.76
N VAL A 65 -5.31 3.24 -22.15
CA VAL A 65 -4.45 3.95 -21.24
C VAL A 65 -4.98 5.39 -21.12
N TYR A 66 -5.28 5.81 -19.90
CA TYR A 66 -5.81 7.13 -19.62
C TYR A 66 -4.69 8.05 -19.13
N GLU A 67 -4.64 9.26 -19.64
CA GLU A 67 -3.64 10.26 -19.24
C GLU A 67 -4.32 11.57 -18.82
N SER A 68 -3.72 12.24 -17.83
CA SER A 68 -4.20 13.51 -17.29
C SER A 68 -3.05 14.32 -16.70
N THR A 69 -3.13 15.65 -16.76
CA THR A 69 -2.21 16.55 -16.05
C THR A 69 -2.56 16.75 -14.59
N SER A 70 -3.74 16.28 -14.17
CA SER A 70 -4.20 16.30 -12.78
C SER A 70 -4.59 14.89 -12.33
N LEU A 71 -4.52 14.64 -11.02
CA LEU A 71 -4.96 13.36 -10.44
C LEU A 71 -6.44 13.14 -10.75
N PHE A 72 -6.77 11.96 -11.29
CA PHE A 72 -8.14 11.60 -11.67
C PHE A 72 -9.11 11.75 -10.49
N PRO A 73 -10.35 12.23 -10.73
CA PRO A 73 -11.32 12.52 -9.66
C PRO A 73 -11.58 11.34 -8.71
N VAL A 74 -11.64 10.12 -9.25
CA VAL A 74 -11.85 8.90 -8.45
C VAL A 74 -10.76 8.70 -7.38
N PHE A 75 -9.53 9.11 -7.63
CA PHE A 75 -8.42 9.05 -6.69
C PHE A 75 -8.30 10.33 -5.86
N LYS A 76 -8.45 11.51 -6.47
CA LYS A 76 -8.42 12.79 -5.77
C LYS A 76 -9.45 12.84 -4.64
N ASN A 77 -10.64 12.32 -4.90
CA ASN A 77 -11.73 12.30 -3.91
C ASN A 77 -11.46 11.36 -2.74
N ARG A 78 -10.44 10.48 -2.78
CA ARG A 78 -10.02 9.61 -1.67
C ARG A 78 -9.08 10.30 -0.68
N LEU A 79 -8.53 11.41 -1.08
CA LEU A 79 -7.70 12.23 -0.21
C LEU A 79 -8.57 13.21 0.58
N LEU A 80 -8.19 13.43 1.84
CA LEU A 80 -8.79 14.49 2.64
C LEU A 80 -8.34 15.84 2.06
N PRO A 81 -9.27 16.77 1.73
CA PRO A 81 -8.89 18.08 1.22
C PRO A 81 -8.06 18.88 2.23
N ALA A 82 -7.03 19.59 1.77
CA ALA A 82 -6.18 20.41 2.63
C ALA A 82 -6.92 21.54 3.36
N SER A 83 -8.11 21.92 2.87
CA SER A 83 -8.99 22.91 3.53
C SER A 83 -9.74 22.37 4.76
N ARG A 84 -9.68 21.06 5.02
CA ARG A 84 -10.35 20.46 6.17
C ARG A 84 -9.51 20.65 7.44
N PRO A 85 -10.11 20.99 8.58
CA PRO A 85 -9.39 21.12 9.85
C PRO A 85 -8.61 19.87 10.25
N GLU A 86 -9.12 18.68 9.91
CA GLU A 86 -8.55 17.39 10.26
C GLU A 86 -7.35 17.01 9.35
N PHE A 87 -7.02 17.81 8.33
CA PHE A 87 -5.98 17.47 7.36
C PHE A 87 -4.59 17.35 7.99
N ARG A 88 -4.26 18.24 8.94
CA ARG A 88 -2.98 18.17 9.67
C ARG A 88 -2.86 16.86 10.45
N GLN A 89 -3.88 16.51 11.23
CA GLN A 89 -3.92 15.26 11.99
C GLN A 89 -3.87 14.03 11.07
N PHE A 90 -4.54 14.09 9.91
CA PHE A 90 -4.50 13.03 8.92
C PHE A 90 -3.08 12.83 8.36
N LEU A 91 -2.32 13.90 8.09
CA LEU A 91 -0.92 13.81 7.69
C LEU A 91 -0.06 13.17 8.79
N GLU A 92 -0.22 13.64 10.02
CA GLU A 92 0.47 13.09 11.20
C GLU A 92 0.22 11.59 11.33
N TRP A 93 -1.03 11.13 11.28
CA TRP A 93 -1.36 9.70 11.35
C TRP A 93 -0.66 8.86 10.26
N ASN A 94 -0.43 9.46 9.10
CA ASN A 94 0.27 8.82 7.99
C ASN A 94 1.80 8.96 8.06
N GLY A 95 2.33 9.55 9.13
CA GLY A 95 3.77 9.72 9.35
C GLY A 95 4.41 10.80 8.47
N PHE A 96 3.63 11.81 8.06
CA PHE A 96 4.09 12.97 7.30
C PHE A 96 4.13 14.23 8.15
N ASP A 97 5.03 15.14 7.82
CA ASP A 97 5.07 16.47 8.41
C ASP A 97 3.89 17.32 7.88
N PRO A 98 3.01 17.83 8.75
CA PRO A 98 1.91 18.70 8.32
C PRO A 98 2.36 20.02 7.69
N ASP A 99 3.57 20.46 7.94
CA ASP A 99 4.12 21.71 7.38
C ASP A 99 4.84 21.48 6.05
N ASP A 100 5.14 20.20 5.70
CA ASP A 100 5.67 19.77 4.40
C ASP A 100 4.87 18.59 3.85
N PRO A 101 3.63 18.84 3.36
CA PRO A 101 2.75 17.79 2.86
C PRO A 101 3.37 17.05 1.66
N PRO A 102 3.25 15.71 1.62
CA PRO A 102 3.79 14.91 0.53
C PRO A 102 2.99 15.12 -0.78
N GLU A 103 3.58 14.69 -1.89
CA GLU A 103 2.86 14.59 -3.16
C GLU A 103 1.58 13.74 -3.00
N PRO A 104 0.47 14.12 -3.67
CA PRO A 104 -0.83 13.48 -3.49
C PRO A 104 -0.82 11.96 -3.72
N LEU A 105 0.00 11.46 -4.66
CA LEU A 105 0.06 10.03 -4.95
C LEU A 105 0.75 9.26 -3.82
N LEU A 106 1.77 9.85 -3.19
CA LEU A 106 2.44 9.27 -2.03
C LEU A 106 1.49 9.20 -0.83
N LEU A 107 0.73 10.27 -0.58
CA LEU A 107 -0.28 10.30 0.48
C LEU A 107 -1.39 9.26 0.24
N LEU A 108 -1.87 9.17 -1.02
CA LEU A 108 -2.89 8.20 -1.41
C LEU A 108 -2.43 6.77 -1.17
N GLY A 109 -1.22 6.43 -1.60
CA GLY A 109 -0.65 5.10 -1.40
C GLY A 109 -0.37 4.77 0.07
N ARG A 110 0.03 5.77 0.89
CA ARG A 110 0.26 5.59 2.32
C ARG A 110 -1.03 5.41 3.11
N SER A 111 -2.06 6.20 2.81
CA SER A 111 -3.36 6.13 3.47
C SER A 111 -4.25 5.00 2.93
N GLU A 112 -3.77 4.27 1.92
CA GLU A 112 -4.48 3.20 1.22
C GLU A 112 -5.77 3.65 0.52
N GLY A 113 -6.15 4.91 0.66
CA GLY A 113 -7.33 5.49 0.03
C GLY A 113 -8.65 4.76 0.29
N ILE A 114 -8.71 3.95 1.35
CA ILE A 114 -9.85 3.07 1.67
C ILE A 114 -11.08 3.90 2.01
N ARG A 115 -12.21 3.51 1.45
CA ARG A 115 -13.54 4.04 1.77
C ARG A 115 -14.48 2.93 2.19
N LYS A 116 -15.40 3.24 3.10
CA LYS A 116 -16.44 2.28 3.52
C LYS A 116 -17.48 2.00 2.43
N THR A 117 -17.51 2.80 1.38
CA THR A 117 -18.53 2.76 0.32
C THR A 117 -18.12 1.96 -0.90
N ASP A 118 -16.88 1.54 -0.99
CA ASP A 118 -16.38 0.76 -2.14
C ASP A 118 -15.31 -0.25 -1.71
N ALA A 119 -14.90 -1.08 -2.65
CA ALA A 119 -13.99 -2.18 -2.47
C ALA A 119 -12.55 -1.86 -2.95
N ILE A 120 -12.17 -0.59 -2.99
CA ILE A 120 -10.89 -0.14 -3.55
C ILE A 120 -9.89 0.14 -2.43
N GLU A 121 -8.67 -0.36 -2.64
CA GLU A 121 -7.46 -0.07 -1.87
C GLU A 121 -6.37 0.41 -2.82
N VAL A 122 -5.61 1.42 -2.42
CA VAL A 122 -4.51 1.97 -3.22
C VAL A 122 -3.21 1.85 -2.42
N PHE A 123 -2.17 1.29 -3.02
CA PHE A 123 -0.90 1.08 -2.32
C PHE A 123 0.31 1.38 -3.22
N PRO A 124 1.44 1.83 -2.65
CA PRO A 124 2.61 2.17 -3.43
C PRO A 124 3.29 0.90 -3.94
N LYS A 125 3.83 0.95 -5.17
CA LYS A 125 4.80 -0.05 -5.61
C LYS A 125 6.08 0.15 -4.79
N PRO A 126 6.57 -0.87 -4.07
CA PRO A 126 7.84 -0.75 -3.37
C PRO A 126 8.98 -0.43 -4.35
N MET A 127 9.86 0.49 -3.95
CA MET A 127 11.05 0.87 -4.69
C MET A 127 12.25 0.85 -3.74
N PRO A 128 13.46 0.57 -4.24
CA PRO A 128 14.65 0.68 -3.40
C PRO A 128 14.87 2.15 -3.00
N ASP A 129 15.34 2.35 -1.79
CA ASP A 129 15.77 3.67 -1.33
C ASP A 129 17.10 4.10 -1.98
N SER A 130 17.61 5.27 -1.59
CA SER A 130 18.89 5.81 -2.10
C SER A 130 20.12 4.93 -1.76
N HIS A 131 19.99 3.99 -0.83
CA HIS A 131 21.02 3.04 -0.42
C HIS A 131 20.81 1.65 -1.04
N GLY A 132 19.83 1.48 -1.92
CA GLY A 132 19.48 0.20 -2.52
C GLY A 132 18.82 -0.78 -1.55
N CYS A 133 18.17 -0.29 -0.49
CA CYS A 133 17.45 -1.10 0.48
C CYS A 133 15.94 -1.06 0.22
N PHE A 134 15.26 -2.15 0.62
CA PHE A 134 13.80 -2.15 0.71
C PHE A 134 13.38 -1.37 1.95
N VAL A 135 12.63 -0.28 1.74
CA VAL A 135 11.99 0.48 2.81
C VAL A 135 10.53 0.67 2.45
N ASN A 136 9.64 0.20 3.32
CA ASN A 136 8.21 0.38 3.15
C ASN A 136 7.56 0.77 4.47
N PHE A 137 6.50 1.58 4.36
CA PHE A 137 5.67 1.96 5.49
C PHE A 137 4.24 1.49 5.22
N PHE A 138 3.62 0.90 6.21
CA PHE A 138 2.27 0.37 6.10
C PHE A 138 1.55 0.39 7.43
N PHE A 139 0.24 0.41 7.40
CA PHE A 139 -0.59 0.18 8.57
C PHE A 139 -0.78 -1.31 8.82
N VAL A 140 -0.86 -1.68 10.10
CA VAL A 140 -1.17 -3.06 10.48
C VAL A 140 -2.64 -3.36 10.18
N HIS A 141 -2.88 -4.42 9.42
CA HIS A 141 -4.21 -4.88 9.06
C HIS A 141 -4.75 -5.92 10.07
N GLY A 142 -6.06 -6.08 10.10
CA GLY A 142 -6.69 -7.14 10.90
C GLY A 142 -6.71 -6.93 12.40
N ILE A 143 -6.32 -5.77 12.93
CA ILE A 143 -6.34 -5.43 14.38
C ILE A 143 -7.71 -5.74 15.00
N ARG A 144 -8.81 -5.45 14.29
CA ARG A 144 -10.19 -5.67 14.77
C ARG A 144 -10.51 -7.14 15.09
N PHE A 145 -9.75 -8.07 14.52
CA PHE A 145 -9.94 -9.51 14.72
C PHE A 145 -9.07 -10.08 15.87
N GLN A 146 -8.23 -9.23 16.48
CA GLN A 146 -7.35 -9.60 17.57
C GLN A 146 -7.85 -8.98 18.89
N PRO A 147 -8.47 -9.75 19.80
CA PRO A 147 -9.22 -9.20 20.94
C PRO A 147 -8.44 -8.23 21.85
N THR A 148 -7.13 -8.42 21.97
CA THR A 148 -6.27 -7.60 22.85
C THR A 148 -5.32 -6.68 22.09
N ALA A 149 -5.36 -6.66 20.76
CA ALA A 149 -4.37 -5.93 19.97
C ALA A 149 -4.45 -4.41 20.21
N ALA A 150 -5.65 -3.84 20.28
CA ALA A 150 -5.83 -2.40 20.48
C ALA A 150 -5.22 -1.94 21.82
N GLU A 151 -5.40 -2.70 22.89
CA GLU A 151 -4.78 -2.44 24.20
C GLU A 151 -3.25 -2.59 24.13
N ARG A 152 -2.75 -3.67 23.53
CA ARG A 152 -1.31 -3.89 23.39
C ARG A 152 -0.62 -2.81 22.57
N ILE A 153 -1.24 -2.36 21.48
CA ILE A 153 -0.76 -1.28 20.63
C ILE A 153 -0.60 0.01 21.44
N SER A 154 -1.48 0.28 22.43
CA SER A 154 -1.38 1.50 23.24
C SER A 154 -0.13 1.55 24.14
N HIS A 155 0.55 0.43 24.32
CA HIS A 155 1.81 0.34 25.09
C HIS A 155 3.07 0.31 24.20
N LEU A 156 2.91 0.35 22.87
CA LEU A 156 4.04 0.39 21.95
C LEU A 156 4.55 1.83 21.77
N HIS A 157 5.84 1.92 21.45
CA HIS A 157 6.52 3.19 21.19
C HIS A 157 7.21 3.18 19.82
N PRO A 158 7.40 4.31 19.18
CA PRO A 158 8.23 4.41 17.97
C PRO A 158 9.62 3.78 18.21
N GLY A 159 10.04 2.92 17.28
CA GLY A 159 11.29 2.17 17.37
C GLY A 159 11.15 0.75 17.93
N ASP A 160 10.04 0.40 18.57
CA ASP A 160 9.81 -0.97 19.04
C ASP A 160 9.85 -1.94 17.88
N SER A 161 10.54 -3.07 18.08
CA SER A 161 10.64 -4.13 17.06
C SER A 161 9.46 -5.07 17.14
N LEU A 162 8.91 -5.42 15.98
CA LEU A 162 7.85 -6.41 15.85
C LEU A 162 8.42 -7.71 15.28
N THR A 163 7.95 -8.83 15.81
CA THR A 163 8.24 -10.17 15.26
C THR A 163 7.37 -10.40 14.02
N VAL A 164 8.00 -10.91 12.98
CA VAL A 164 7.37 -11.25 11.70
C VAL A 164 7.24 -12.76 11.61
N ARG A 165 6.03 -13.29 11.43
CA ARG A 165 5.78 -14.73 11.35
C ARG A 165 4.91 -15.08 10.15
N ARG A 166 5.38 -16.03 9.33
CA ARG A 166 4.60 -16.58 8.20
C ARG A 166 3.46 -17.46 8.73
N GLU A 167 2.30 -17.38 8.06
CA GLU A 167 1.14 -18.24 8.35
C GLU A 167 0.67 -18.99 7.09
N PRO A 168 1.41 -20.01 6.62
CA PRO A 168 1.04 -20.73 5.40
C PRO A 168 -0.29 -21.50 5.53
N GLU A 169 -0.74 -21.80 6.74
CA GLU A 169 -2.03 -22.43 7.05
C GLU A 169 -3.18 -21.41 7.22
N ASN A 170 -2.92 -20.11 6.94
CA ASN A 170 -3.96 -19.10 7.11
C ASN A 170 -5.10 -19.32 6.10
N PRO A 171 -6.37 -19.45 6.54
CA PRO A 171 -7.49 -19.83 5.67
C PRO A 171 -7.87 -18.73 4.67
N ILE A 172 -7.45 -17.50 4.90
CA ILE A 172 -7.80 -16.34 4.05
C ILE A 172 -6.69 -16.04 3.04
N ASP A 173 -5.42 -16.16 3.46
CA ASP A 173 -4.27 -15.87 2.62
C ASP A 173 -3.08 -16.77 3.01
N PRO A 174 -2.66 -17.72 2.17
CA PRO A 174 -1.52 -18.59 2.46
C PRO A 174 -0.17 -17.84 2.52
N HIS A 175 -0.14 -16.59 2.07
CA HIS A 175 1.02 -15.70 2.18
C HIS A 175 0.96 -14.78 3.39
N ALA A 176 -0.06 -14.91 4.26
CA ALA A 176 -0.25 -14.03 5.40
C ALA A 176 1.01 -13.95 6.28
N ILE A 177 1.35 -12.72 6.65
CA ILE A 177 2.48 -12.41 7.53
C ILE A 177 1.94 -11.76 8.79
N ALA A 178 1.95 -12.50 9.88
CA ALA A 178 1.54 -12.02 11.19
C ALA A 178 2.60 -11.11 11.81
N LEU A 179 2.15 -10.10 12.53
CA LEU A 179 2.96 -9.17 13.30
C LEU A 179 2.66 -9.33 14.79
N GLU A 180 3.71 -9.54 15.57
CA GLU A 180 3.62 -9.80 17.00
C GLU A 180 4.51 -8.85 17.80
N ALA A 181 4.05 -8.48 18.99
CA ALA A 181 4.86 -7.81 20.00
C ALA A 181 4.82 -8.62 21.29
N ASN A 182 6.00 -8.92 21.87
CA ASN A 182 6.12 -9.68 23.12
C ASN A 182 5.34 -11.02 23.09
N GLY A 183 5.42 -11.75 21.95
CA GLY A 183 4.75 -13.03 21.76
C GLY A 183 3.23 -12.95 21.60
N SER A 184 2.69 -11.76 21.35
CA SER A 184 1.25 -11.55 21.19
C SER A 184 0.94 -10.93 19.87
N MET A 185 -0.05 -11.49 19.18
CA MET A 185 -0.45 -11.05 17.86
C MET A 185 -1.11 -9.67 17.91
N LEU A 186 -0.70 -8.79 16.98
CA LEU A 186 -1.28 -7.48 16.77
C LEU A 186 -2.17 -7.43 15.53
N GLY A 187 -1.83 -8.20 14.51
CA GLY A 187 -2.47 -8.22 13.21
C GLY A 187 -1.53 -8.73 12.14
N TYR A 188 -1.71 -8.25 10.92
CA TYR A 188 -0.98 -8.69 9.74
C TYR A 188 -0.36 -7.53 8.97
N THR A 189 0.66 -7.83 8.18
CA THR A 189 1.06 -6.91 7.10
C THR A 189 -0.08 -6.82 6.08
N PRO A 190 -0.18 -5.72 5.33
CA PRO A 190 -1.14 -5.64 4.23
C PRO A 190 -0.95 -6.77 3.22
N ARG A 191 -2.07 -7.25 2.67
CA ARG A 191 -2.06 -8.37 1.72
C ARG A 191 -1.22 -8.09 0.47
N TYR A 192 -1.20 -6.85 0.01
CA TYR A 192 -0.40 -6.44 -1.13
C TYR A 192 1.12 -6.55 -0.92
N LEU A 193 1.58 -6.57 0.34
CA LEU A 193 2.99 -6.75 0.69
C LEU A 193 3.34 -8.21 1.04
N ALA A 194 2.36 -9.04 1.36
CA ALA A 194 2.58 -10.33 1.98
C ALA A 194 3.54 -11.23 1.16
N ARG A 195 3.31 -11.37 -0.15
CA ARG A 195 4.18 -12.14 -1.04
C ARG A 195 5.60 -11.58 -1.16
N ASP A 196 5.71 -10.26 -1.28
CA ASP A 196 7.02 -9.62 -1.37
C ASP A 196 7.80 -9.78 -0.07
N ILE A 197 7.14 -9.66 1.09
CA ILE A 197 7.74 -9.90 2.40
C ILE A 197 8.17 -11.37 2.54
N GLU A 198 7.34 -12.32 2.12
CA GLU A 198 7.69 -13.75 2.12
C GLU A 198 8.97 -14.02 1.31
N ARG A 199 9.11 -13.39 0.13
CA ARG A 199 10.31 -13.48 -0.70
C ARG A 199 11.52 -12.85 -0.02
N LEU A 200 11.37 -11.67 0.58
CA LEU A 200 12.44 -11.01 1.33
C LEU A 200 12.89 -11.84 2.53
N LEU A 201 11.96 -12.44 3.28
CA LEU A 201 12.28 -13.35 4.40
C LEU A 201 13.06 -14.60 3.96
N SER A 202 12.91 -15.03 2.70
CA SER A 202 13.63 -16.18 2.15
C SER A 202 14.97 -15.84 1.47
N GLN A 203 15.13 -14.60 1.00
CA GLN A 203 16.27 -14.17 0.17
C GLN A 203 17.24 -13.25 0.92
N CYS A 204 16.79 -12.57 1.96
CA CYS A 204 17.63 -11.68 2.76
C CYS A 204 18.18 -12.39 4.01
N PRO A 205 19.36 -12.00 4.53
CA PRO A 205 19.77 -12.38 5.87
C PRO A 205 18.72 -11.96 6.91
N ALA A 206 18.39 -12.87 7.84
CA ALA A 206 17.28 -12.66 8.80
C ALA A 206 17.42 -11.36 9.62
N GLU A 207 18.65 -10.99 9.95
CA GLU A 207 18.98 -9.77 10.70
C GLU A 207 18.72 -8.48 9.91
N THR A 208 18.58 -8.55 8.60
CA THR A 208 18.31 -7.38 7.75
C THR A 208 16.83 -7.13 7.56
N VAL A 209 15.98 -8.14 7.78
CA VAL A 209 14.52 -8.01 7.66
C VAL A 209 13.95 -7.60 9.00
N ARG A 210 13.56 -6.34 9.11
CA ARG A 210 13.06 -5.76 10.36
C ARG A 210 11.77 -5.00 10.13
N VAL A 211 10.82 -5.21 11.03
CA VAL A 211 9.62 -4.37 11.14
C VAL A 211 9.67 -3.65 12.48
N THR A 212 9.55 -2.34 12.44
CA THR A 212 9.54 -1.49 13.62
C THR A 212 8.28 -0.63 13.65
N VAL A 213 7.86 -0.28 14.85
CA VAL A 213 6.80 0.72 15.05
C VAL A 213 7.33 2.07 14.57
N GLN A 214 6.67 2.66 13.59
CA GLN A 214 6.93 4.03 13.16
C GLN A 214 6.14 5.01 14.02
N GLN A 215 4.87 4.70 14.26
CA GLN A 215 3.97 5.57 15.02
C GLN A 215 2.74 4.81 15.53
N VAL A 216 2.26 5.21 16.71
CA VAL A 216 1.01 4.74 17.32
C VAL A 216 0.02 5.90 17.34
N ASN A 217 -1.14 5.72 16.72
CA ASN A 217 -2.18 6.74 16.56
C ASN A 217 -3.40 6.37 17.40
N LEU A 218 -3.41 6.68 18.68
CA LEU A 218 -4.45 6.24 19.60
C LEU A 218 -5.84 6.81 19.26
N ASP A 219 -5.89 8.00 18.67
CA ASP A 219 -7.13 8.68 18.29
C ASP A 219 -7.59 8.35 16.86
N ALA A 220 -6.76 7.61 16.10
CA ALA A 220 -7.10 7.23 14.73
C ALA A 220 -8.07 6.04 14.69
N PRO A 221 -8.81 5.87 13.58
CA PRO A 221 -9.50 4.61 13.28
C PRO A 221 -8.57 3.40 13.35
N LEU A 222 -9.10 2.20 13.68
CA LEU A 222 -8.28 1.00 13.89
C LEU A 222 -7.36 0.66 12.69
N GLN A 223 -7.80 0.92 11.46
CA GLN A 223 -6.99 0.69 10.26
C GLN A 223 -5.80 1.65 10.13
N GLN A 224 -5.77 2.74 10.89
CA GLN A 224 -4.67 3.72 10.94
C GLN A 224 -4.02 3.78 12.33
N ARG A 225 -4.31 2.81 13.20
CA ARG A 225 -3.87 2.78 14.60
C ARG A 225 -2.37 2.55 14.76
N LEU A 226 -1.78 1.69 13.97
CA LEU A 226 -0.38 1.31 14.07
C LEU A 226 0.28 1.41 12.69
N LEU A 227 1.11 2.44 12.53
CA LEU A 227 1.99 2.60 11.37
C LEU A 227 3.32 1.91 11.64
N CYS A 228 3.73 1.04 10.76
CA CYS A 228 4.99 0.31 10.81
C CYS A 228 5.92 0.73 9.68
N ARG A 229 7.22 0.59 9.94
CA ARG A 229 8.29 0.68 8.95
C ARG A 229 8.95 -0.68 8.81
N MET A 230 9.06 -1.17 7.58
CA MET A 230 9.83 -2.36 7.25
C MET A 230 11.11 -1.97 6.53
N ASN A 231 12.20 -2.59 6.93
CA ASN A 231 13.50 -2.52 6.26
C ASN A 231 13.94 -3.94 5.90
N ALA A 232 14.55 -4.09 4.72
CA ALA A 232 15.19 -5.33 4.29
C ALA A 232 16.31 -5.02 3.27
N CYS A 233 17.14 -6.00 2.95
CA CYS A 233 17.99 -5.87 1.77
C CYS A 233 17.12 -5.85 0.51
N TRP A 234 17.66 -5.35 -0.60
CA TRP A 234 17.04 -5.48 -1.92
C TRP A 234 17.80 -6.55 -2.70
N PRO A 235 17.30 -7.79 -2.78
CA PRO A 235 18.05 -8.88 -3.43
C PRO A 235 18.25 -8.63 -4.92
N ALA A 236 19.35 -9.16 -5.47
CA ALA A 236 19.58 -9.07 -6.91
C ALA A 236 18.42 -9.71 -7.69
N GLY A 237 17.88 -8.98 -8.65
CA GLY A 237 16.73 -9.42 -9.45
C GLY A 237 15.38 -9.41 -8.73
N PHE A 238 15.32 -8.92 -7.50
CA PHE A 238 14.03 -8.77 -6.80
C PHE A 238 13.18 -7.70 -7.50
N GLN A 239 11.96 -8.08 -7.85
CA GLN A 239 10.95 -7.18 -8.39
C GLN A 239 9.67 -7.35 -7.58
N PRO A 240 9.24 -6.33 -6.84
CA PRO A 240 7.97 -6.36 -6.13
C PRO A 240 6.80 -6.28 -7.11
N CYS A 241 5.65 -6.84 -6.71
CA CYS A 241 4.44 -6.80 -7.50
C CYS A 241 4.63 -7.42 -8.90
N ASP A 242 5.28 -8.59 -8.99
CA ASP A 242 5.68 -9.23 -10.27
C ASP A 242 4.73 -10.32 -10.77
N THR A 243 3.65 -10.62 -10.05
CA THR A 243 2.66 -11.60 -10.50
C THR A 243 1.85 -11.10 -11.70
N VAL A 244 1.17 -12.02 -12.39
CA VAL A 244 0.35 -11.71 -13.57
C VAL A 244 -0.68 -10.62 -13.28
N ASP A 245 -1.26 -10.61 -12.09
CA ASP A 245 -2.28 -9.62 -11.69
C ASP A 245 -1.79 -8.17 -11.78
N TYR A 246 -0.49 -7.93 -11.67
CA TYR A 246 0.11 -6.60 -11.74
C TYR A 246 0.51 -6.19 -13.17
N GLN A 247 0.45 -7.11 -14.13
CA GLN A 247 0.84 -6.81 -15.51
C GLN A 247 -0.25 -5.97 -16.19
N PRO A 248 0.11 -4.88 -16.91
CA PRO A 248 -0.87 -4.07 -17.61
C PRO A 248 -1.54 -4.87 -18.74
N ILE A 249 -2.86 -4.75 -18.86
CA ILE A 249 -3.65 -5.36 -19.97
C ILE A 249 -3.18 -4.83 -21.32
N SER A 250 -2.90 -3.54 -21.38
CA SER A 250 -2.39 -2.89 -22.60
C SER A 250 -0.90 -2.68 -22.47
N SER A 251 -0.13 -3.15 -23.45
CA SER A 251 1.29 -2.87 -23.53
C SER A 251 1.48 -1.36 -23.64
N LEU A 252 2.16 -0.79 -22.62
CA LEU A 252 2.64 0.58 -22.65
C LEU A 252 3.79 0.65 -23.67
N VAL A 253 3.46 0.72 -24.97
CA VAL A 253 4.48 1.08 -25.98
C VAL A 253 4.72 2.57 -25.81
N PRO A 254 5.93 3.00 -25.43
CA PRO A 254 6.28 4.41 -25.49
C PRO A 254 6.19 4.87 -26.95
N ARG A 255 5.33 5.84 -27.23
CA ARG A 255 5.39 6.60 -28.49
C ARG A 255 6.39 7.71 -28.36
#